data_9839bf6f177dcbd230a691a42af0cde5
#
_entry.id   9839bf6f177dcbd230a691a42af0cde5
#
_cell.length_a   1.000
_cell.length_b   1.000
_cell.length_c   1.000
_cell.angle_alpha   90.00
_cell.angle_beta   90.00
_cell.angle_gamma   90.00
#
_symmetry.space_group_name_H-M   'P 1'
#
loop_
_entity.id
_entity.type
_entity.pdbx_description
1 polymer ?
#
loop_
_entity_poly.entity_id
_entity_poly.type
_entity_poly.pdbx_seq_one_letter_code
_entity_poly.pdbx_strand_id
1 'polypeptide(L)'
;MTSGLIRRRRRPRWVSCPTMKTFDRLSGRELLRFCGMLHRLDEATINERAEGLLDALSLTSAADLLVCDYSAGMTKKIDLACAIIADPAVLVLDEPLESVDPLSGQTIRSILRRFVDGGGTVVISSHVMELVESLCDSVAVIAGGRLHAIGALDDVCQGKSLQNRFVELVGGNANMGEGLTWLRRS
;
A
#
# COMPACT_ATOMS: atom_id res chain seq x y z
N MET A 1 -42.48 -3.24 20.19
CA MET A 1 -41.73 -3.60 18.97
C MET A 1 -41.04 -2.36 18.46
N THR A 2 -39.81 -2.13 18.88
CA THR A 2 -38.98 -0.96 18.48
C THR A 2 -38.02 -1.45 17.41
N SER A 3 -38.30 -1.12 16.15
CA SER A 3 -37.44 -1.38 15.00
C SER A 3 -36.24 -0.42 15.07
N GLY A 4 -35.09 -0.92 15.53
CA GLY A 4 -33.83 -0.21 15.51
C GLY A 4 -33.31 -0.16 14.09
N LEU A 5 -33.37 1.01 13.45
CA LEU A 5 -32.68 1.28 12.19
C LEU A 5 -31.16 1.29 12.47
N ILE A 6 -30.47 0.18 12.16
CA ILE A 6 -29.02 0.17 12.08
C ILE A 6 -28.64 1.01 10.85
N ARG A 7 -28.29 2.29 11.07
CA ARG A 7 -27.67 3.12 10.04
C ARG A 7 -26.31 2.48 9.72
N ARG A 8 -26.21 1.76 8.58
CA ARG A 8 -24.91 1.40 8.00
C ARG A 8 -24.17 2.72 7.78
N ARG A 9 -23.12 2.97 8.56
CA ARG A 9 -22.21 4.09 8.32
C ARG A 9 -21.68 3.93 6.89
N ARG A 10 -21.74 5.00 6.08
CA ARG A 10 -21.15 4.97 4.75
C ARG A 10 -19.66 4.82 4.91
N ARG A 11 -19.07 3.77 4.36
CA ARG A 11 -17.61 3.60 4.27
C ARG A 11 -17.02 4.85 3.61
N PRO A 12 -15.88 5.41 4.08
CA PRO A 12 -15.19 6.45 3.33
C PRO A 12 -14.89 5.93 1.93
N ARG A 13 -15.10 6.77 0.92
CA ARG A 13 -14.96 6.31 -0.49
C ARG A 13 -13.52 5.95 -0.82
N TRP A 14 -12.56 6.66 -0.25
CA TRP A 14 -11.14 6.40 -0.43
C TRP A 14 -10.34 6.94 0.75
N VAL A 15 -9.22 6.30 1.05
CA VAL A 15 -8.22 6.74 2.04
C VAL A 15 -6.86 6.57 1.40
N SER A 16 -6.03 7.61 1.46
CA SER A 16 -4.61 7.51 1.17
C SER A 16 -3.86 7.24 2.47
N CYS A 17 -2.76 6.51 2.39
CA CYS A 17 -1.84 6.35 3.50
C CYS A 17 -1.04 7.66 3.64
N PRO A 18 -1.30 8.50 4.64
CA PRO A 18 -0.45 9.67 4.87
C PRO A 18 0.90 9.18 5.39
N THR A 19 1.98 9.83 4.97
CA THR A 19 3.29 9.64 5.62
C THR A 19 3.18 10.23 7.03
N MET A 20 3.00 9.37 8.04
CA MET A 20 2.67 9.76 9.42
C MET A 20 3.84 10.35 10.21
N LYS A 21 4.88 10.88 9.54
CA LYS A 21 6.02 11.56 10.19
C LYS A 21 5.64 12.71 11.13
N THR A 22 4.38 13.14 11.12
CA THR A 22 3.89 14.26 11.95
C THR A 22 3.46 13.80 13.34
N PHE A 23 3.30 12.48 13.58
CA PHE A 23 2.77 11.94 14.83
C PHE A 23 3.77 11.04 15.57
N ASP A 24 5.05 11.34 15.46
CA ASP A 24 6.18 10.55 15.98
C ASP A 24 6.12 10.30 17.49
N ARG A 25 5.37 11.13 18.23
CA ARG A 25 5.24 11.04 19.69
C ARG A 25 4.06 10.21 20.17
N LEU A 26 3.30 9.62 19.26
CA LEU A 26 2.26 8.67 19.61
C LEU A 26 2.83 7.26 19.57
N SER A 27 2.33 6.38 20.45
CA SER A 27 2.53 4.95 20.28
C SER A 27 1.71 4.43 19.09
N GLY A 28 2.05 3.23 18.59
CA GLY A 28 1.30 2.64 17.49
C GLY A 28 -0.18 2.48 17.81
N ARG A 29 -0.50 2.09 19.04
CA ARG A 29 -1.87 1.96 19.55
C ARG A 29 -2.60 3.31 19.58
N GLU A 30 -1.94 4.34 20.13
CA GLU A 30 -2.51 5.69 20.18
C GLU A 30 -2.74 6.26 18.79
N LEU A 31 -1.82 6.01 17.85
CA LEU A 31 -1.95 6.45 16.46
C LEU A 31 -3.17 5.81 15.79
N LEU A 32 -3.39 4.49 15.96
CA LEU A 32 -4.57 3.81 15.43
C LEU A 32 -5.87 4.36 16.03
N ARG A 33 -5.89 4.58 17.35
CA ARG A 33 -7.05 5.21 18.01
C ARG A 33 -7.32 6.60 17.46
N PHE A 34 -6.28 7.41 17.28
CA PHE A 34 -6.40 8.73 16.68
C PHE A 34 -6.97 8.68 15.26
N CYS A 35 -6.45 7.79 14.40
CA CYS A 35 -6.99 7.58 13.06
C CYS A 35 -8.47 7.15 13.07
N GLY A 36 -8.83 6.23 13.94
CA GLY A 36 -10.23 5.81 14.11
C GLY A 36 -11.16 6.96 14.54
N MET A 37 -10.71 7.81 15.48
CA MET A 37 -11.46 9.00 15.92
C MET A 37 -11.64 10.02 14.79
N LEU A 38 -10.61 10.26 13.97
CA LEU A 38 -10.73 11.15 12.79
C LEU A 38 -11.82 10.67 11.83
N HIS A 39 -11.97 9.36 11.69
CA HIS A 39 -13.04 8.75 10.89
C HIS A 39 -14.36 8.59 11.64
N ARG A 40 -14.48 9.16 12.85
CA ARG A 40 -15.68 9.15 13.67
C ARG A 40 -16.21 7.74 14.00
N LEU A 41 -15.31 6.79 14.15
CA LEU A 41 -15.63 5.48 14.68
C LEU A 41 -15.95 5.61 16.18
N ASP A 42 -16.80 4.71 16.69
CA ASP A 42 -17.02 4.60 18.13
C ASP A 42 -15.84 3.89 18.80
N GLU A 43 -15.68 4.10 20.10
CA GLU A 43 -14.52 3.62 20.85
C GLU A 43 -14.41 2.08 20.85
N ALA A 44 -15.52 1.37 20.93
CA ALA A 44 -15.54 -0.09 20.91
C ALA A 44 -15.01 -0.61 19.57
N THR A 45 -15.50 -0.05 18.44
CA THR A 45 -15.04 -0.38 17.08
C THR A 45 -13.56 -0.03 16.90
N ILE A 46 -13.11 1.11 17.42
CA ILE A 46 -11.70 1.51 17.35
C ILE A 46 -10.81 0.49 18.06
N ASN A 47 -11.15 0.14 19.28
CA ASN A 47 -10.35 -0.80 20.08
C ASN A 47 -10.31 -2.19 19.42
N GLU A 48 -11.44 -2.73 18.98
CA GLU A 48 -11.51 -4.02 18.28
C GLU A 48 -10.63 -4.02 17.03
N ARG A 49 -10.78 -3.01 16.18
CA ARG A 49 -10.03 -2.94 14.93
C ARG A 49 -8.54 -2.67 15.14
N ALA A 50 -8.19 -1.81 16.09
CA ALA A 50 -6.78 -1.52 16.41
C ALA A 50 -6.05 -2.78 16.89
N GLU A 51 -6.63 -3.53 17.83
CA GLU A 51 -6.02 -4.78 18.29
C GLU A 51 -5.93 -5.81 17.17
N GLY A 52 -6.98 -5.99 16.38
CA GLY A 52 -6.97 -6.91 15.23
C GLY A 52 -5.93 -6.54 14.18
N LEU A 53 -5.71 -5.25 13.91
CA LEU A 53 -4.71 -4.77 12.95
C LEU A 53 -3.28 -4.93 13.50
N LEU A 54 -3.06 -4.61 14.79
CA LEU A 54 -1.76 -4.80 15.44
C LEU A 54 -1.34 -6.28 15.42
N ASP A 55 -2.27 -7.18 15.70
CA ASP A 55 -2.03 -8.61 15.65
C ASP A 55 -1.74 -9.10 14.22
N ALA A 56 -2.62 -8.79 13.27
CA ALA A 56 -2.50 -9.20 11.86
C ALA A 56 -1.21 -8.69 11.20
N LEU A 57 -0.70 -7.54 11.63
CA LEU A 57 0.54 -6.93 11.13
C LEU A 57 1.77 -7.31 11.96
N SER A 58 1.61 -8.16 12.99
CA SER A 58 2.67 -8.57 13.93
C SER A 58 3.35 -7.36 14.60
N LEU A 59 2.54 -6.40 15.05
CA LEU A 59 2.95 -5.19 15.77
C LEU A 59 2.54 -5.21 17.24
N THR A 60 1.90 -6.28 17.76
CA THR A 60 1.38 -6.34 19.12
C THR A 60 2.45 -6.07 20.17
N SER A 61 3.66 -6.63 20.00
CA SER A 61 4.79 -6.43 20.94
C SER A 61 5.36 -5.00 20.89
N ALA A 62 5.10 -4.24 19.84
CA ALA A 62 5.56 -2.88 19.64
C ALA A 62 4.43 -1.85 19.73
N ALA A 63 3.20 -2.30 20.06
CA ALA A 63 2.01 -1.45 20.03
C ALA A 63 2.13 -0.21 20.92
N ASP A 64 2.83 -0.32 22.04
CA ASP A 64 2.99 0.74 23.03
C ASP A 64 4.34 1.48 22.93
N LEU A 65 5.21 1.11 21.94
CA LEU A 65 6.39 1.88 21.58
C LEU A 65 6.01 3.11 20.75
N LEU A 66 6.79 4.17 20.87
CA LEU A 66 6.59 5.36 20.04
C LEU A 66 6.86 5.05 18.57
N VAL A 67 6.07 5.65 17.68
CA VAL A 67 6.22 5.43 16.23
C VAL A 67 7.57 5.92 15.71
N CYS A 68 8.19 6.91 16.34
CA CYS A 68 9.55 7.34 16.00
C CYS A 68 10.62 6.25 16.21
N ASP A 69 10.34 5.26 17.06
CA ASP A 69 11.26 4.15 17.36
C ASP A 69 10.99 2.92 16.47
N TYR A 70 10.02 3.01 15.55
CA TYR A 70 9.69 1.92 14.64
C TYR A 70 10.74 1.77 13.54
N SER A 71 11.03 0.52 13.16
CA SER A 71 11.79 0.23 11.95
C SER A 71 11.00 0.65 10.69
N ALA A 72 11.67 0.81 9.55
CA ALA A 72 11.01 1.16 8.29
C ALA A 72 9.85 0.21 7.95
N GLY A 73 10.03 -1.11 8.16
CA GLY A 73 8.98 -2.11 7.96
C GLY A 73 7.82 -1.94 8.94
N MET A 74 8.08 -1.64 10.21
CA MET A 74 7.04 -1.39 11.21
C MET A 74 6.28 -0.10 10.89
N THR A 75 6.97 0.94 10.43
CA THR A 75 6.34 2.20 10.00
C THR A 75 5.39 1.96 8.82
N LYS A 76 5.80 1.24 7.80
CA LYS A 76 4.92 0.90 6.67
C LYS A 76 3.71 0.07 7.10
N LYS A 77 3.88 -0.85 8.06
CA LYS A 77 2.77 -1.65 8.62
C LYS A 77 1.77 -0.79 9.39
N ILE A 78 2.23 0.11 10.26
CA ILE A 78 1.32 0.98 11.03
C ILE A 78 0.63 2.00 10.12
N ASP A 79 1.30 2.54 9.11
CA ASP A 79 0.71 3.41 8.11
C ASP A 79 -0.44 2.71 7.36
N LEU A 80 -0.22 1.46 6.94
CA LEU A 80 -1.26 0.64 6.33
C LEU A 80 -2.43 0.39 7.29
N ALA A 81 -2.15 0.08 8.56
CA ALA A 81 -3.19 -0.11 9.58
C ALA A 81 -4.04 1.15 9.75
N CYS A 82 -3.43 2.33 9.79
CA CYS A 82 -4.13 3.62 9.86
C CYS A 82 -5.05 3.86 8.65
N ALA A 83 -4.63 3.45 7.46
CA ALA A 83 -5.45 3.57 6.26
C ALA A 83 -6.63 2.58 6.26
N ILE A 84 -6.46 1.38 6.82
CA ILE A 84 -7.48 0.32 6.83
C ILE A 84 -8.48 0.48 7.97
N ILE A 85 -8.12 1.07 9.11
CA ILE A 85 -8.96 1.10 10.32
C ILE A 85 -10.38 1.63 10.08
N ALA A 86 -10.53 2.54 9.11
CA ALA A 86 -11.82 3.12 8.73
C ALA A 86 -12.66 2.19 7.82
N ASP A 87 -12.13 1.04 7.42
CA ASP A 87 -12.76 0.12 6.45
C ASP A 87 -13.19 0.87 5.17
N PRO A 88 -12.24 1.52 4.44
CA PRO A 88 -12.56 2.26 3.23
C PRO A 88 -13.00 1.34 2.10
N ALA A 89 -13.65 1.90 1.06
CA ALA A 89 -13.94 1.16 -0.17
C ALA A 89 -12.71 1.06 -1.09
N VAL A 90 -11.84 2.08 -1.05
CA VAL A 90 -10.63 2.17 -1.88
C VAL A 90 -9.45 2.61 -1.02
N LEU A 91 -8.34 1.88 -1.12
CA LEU A 91 -7.04 2.24 -0.57
C LEU A 91 -6.14 2.78 -1.69
N VAL A 92 -5.50 3.92 -1.45
CA VAL A 92 -4.48 4.47 -2.35
C VAL A 92 -3.16 4.52 -1.60
N LEU A 93 -2.16 3.77 -2.05
CA LEU A 93 -0.89 3.57 -1.38
C LEU A 93 0.26 3.96 -2.32
N ASP A 94 1.15 4.81 -1.82
CA ASP A 94 2.33 5.25 -2.56
C ASP A 94 3.56 4.48 -2.06
N GLU A 95 4.16 3.68 -2.96
CA GLU A 95 5.33 2.84 -2.70
C GLU A 95 5.21 2.04 -1.38
N PRO A 96 4.14 1.25 -1.16
CA PRO A 96 3.86 0.64 0.14
C PRO A 96 4.86 -0.43 0.56
N LEU A 97 5.68 -0.94 -0.35
CA LEU A 97 6.66 -2.00 -0.13
C LEU A 97 8.10 -1.53 -0.35
N GLU A 98 8.31 -0.24 -0.57
CA GLU A 98 9.65 0.32 -0.70
C GLU A 98 10.40 0.26 0.64
N SER A 99 11.67 -0.19 0.58
CA SER A 99 12.56 -0.30 1.75
C SER A 99 12.02 -1.18 2.88
N VAL A 100 11.16 -2.15 2.54
CA VAL A 100 10.56 -3.09 3.49
C VAL A 100 11.29 -4.44 3.39
N ASP A 101 11.61 -5.01 4.55
CA ASP A 101 12.20 -6.35 4.60
C ASP A 101 11.23 -7.42 4.05
N PRO A 102 11.74 -8.57 3.58
CA PRO A 102 10.90 -9.60 2.93
C PRO A 102 9.75 -10.09 3.79
N LEU A 103 9.94 -10.24 5.12
CA LEU A 103 8.91 -10.75 6.02
C LEU A 103 7.79 -9.73 6.22
N SER A 104 8.15 -8.47 6.47
CA SER A 104 7.19 -7.37 6.54
C SER A 104 6.45 -7.18 5.21
N GLY A 105 7.17 -7.33 4.08
CA GLY A 105 6.57 -7.27 2.76
C GLY A 105 5.53 -8.37 2.52
N GLN A 106 5.77 -9.61 2.96
CA GLN A 106 4.79 -10.69 2.89
C GLN A 106 3.54 -10.38 3.74
N THR A 107 3.74 -9.86 4.94
CA THR A 107 2.63 -9.48 5.83
C THR A 107 1.75 -8.41 5.18
N ILE A 108 2.36 -7.35 4.64
CA ILE A 108 1.63 -6.28 3.94
C ILE A 108 0.84 -6.85 2.74
N ARG A 109 1.47 -7.67 1.90
CA ARG A 109 0.79 -8.30 0.74
C ARG A 109 -0.40 -9.14 1.16
N SER A 110 -0.27 -9.95 2.22
CA SER A 110 -1.36 -10.76 2.75
C SER A 110 -2.55 -9.90 3.21
N ILE A 111 -2.29 -8.78 3.88
CA ILE A 111 -3.35 -7.86 4.31
C ILE A 111 -4.03 -7.21 3.12
N LEU A 112 -3.26 -6.74 2.12
CA LEU A 112 -3.83 -6.15 0.90
C LEU A 112 -4.71 -7.15 0.13
N ARG A 113 -4.27 -8.41 -0.01
CA ARG A 113 -5.09 -9.48 -0.61
C ARG A 113 -6.39 -9.69 0.17
N ARG A 114 -6.33 -9.85 1.48
CA ARG A 114 -7.53 -10.00 2.31
C ARG A 114 -8.48 -8.82 2.20
N PHE A 115 -7.95 -7.60 2.06
CA PHE A 115 -8.76 -6.41 1.85
C PHE A 115 -9.51 -6.45 0.50
N VAL A 116 -8.84 -6.89 -0.57
CA VAL A 116 -9.46 -7.07 -1.90
C VAL A 116 -10.48 -8.20 -1.88
N ASP A 117 -10.15 -9.35 -1.27
CA ASP A 117 -11.07 -10.50 -1.13
C ASP A 117 -12.35 -10.12 -0.35
N GLY A 118 -12.24 -9.16 0.58
CA GLY A 118 -13.35 -8.55 1.29
C GLY A 118 -14.17 -7.54 0.47
N GLY A 119 -13.86 -7.36 -0.83
CA GLY A 119 -14.56 -6.45 -1.75
C GLY A 119 -14.03 -5.02 -1.75
N GLY A 120 -12.85 -4.76 -1.16
CA GLY A 120 -12.14 -3.50 -1.28
C GLY A 120 -11.40 -3.37 -2.61
N THR A 121 -10.99 -2.16 -2.96
CA THR A 121 -10.12 -1.87 -4.09
C THR A 121 -8.82 -1.27 -3.61
N VAL A 122 -7.67 -1.73 -4.14
CA VAL A 122 -6.36 -1.19 -3.83
C VAL A 122 -5.75 -0.59 -5.08
N VAL A 123 -5.25 0.64 -4.96
CA VAL A 123 -4.43 1.31 -5.96
C VAL A 123 -3.05 1.52 -5.35
N ILE A 124 -2.02 0.99 -5.99
CA ILE A 124 -0.63 1.18 -5.55
C ILE A 124 0.18 1.88 -6.63
N SER A 125 1.08 2.77 -6.22
CA SER A 125 2.21 3.16 -7.07
C SER A 125 3.40 2.25 -6.75
N SER A 126 4.18 1.88 -7.76
CA SER A 126 5.46 1.23 -7.57
C SER A 126 6.36 1.40 -8.80
N HIS A 127 7.67 1.50 -8.55
CA HIS A 127 8.71 1.43 -9.57
C HIS A 127 9.32 0.02 -9.71
N VAL A 128 8.89 -0.93 -8.87
CA VAL A 128 9.33 -2.33 -8.90
C VAL A 128 8.35 -3.15 -9.71
N MET A 129 8.68 -3.42 -10.97
CA MET A 129 7.77 -4.05 -11.94
C MET A 129 7.36 -5.47 -11.55
N GLU A 130 8.27 -6.28 -11.00
CA GLU A 130 8.00 -7.64 -10.53
C GLU A 130 6.97 -7.64 -9.38
N LEU A 131 6.98 -6.59 -8.57
CA LEU A 131 6.00 -6.41 -7.52
C LEU A 131 4.61 -6.17 -8.10
N VAL A 132 4.51 -5.26 -9.09
CA VAL A 132 3.24 -4.97 -9.78
C VAL A 132 2.70 -6.23 -10.46
N GLU A 133 3.54 -6.98 -11.17
CA GLU A 133 3.17 -8.25 -11.82
C GLU A 133 2.62 -9.29 -10.81
N SER A 134 3.19 -9.32 -9.59
CA SER A 134 2.78 -10.31 -8.59
C SER A 134 1.52 -9.94 -7.81
N LEU A 135 1.14 -8.65 -7.77
CA LEU A 135 0.08 -8.15 -6.91
C LEU A 135 -1.14 -7.61 -7.66
N CYS A 136 -0.95 -7.05 -8.85
CA CYS A 136 -1.97 -6.27 -9.52
C CYS A 136 -2.67 -7.06 -10.62
N ASP A 137 -3.98 -6.89 -10.73
CA ASP A 137 -4.78 -7.45 -11.83
C ASP A 137 -4.80 -6.50 -13.04
N SER A 138 -4.60 -5.20 -12.80
CA SER A 138 -4.60 -4.14 -13.82
C SER A 138 -3.48 -3.16 -13.56
N VAL A 139 -2.96 -2.53 -14.61
CA VAL A 139 -1.85 -1.59 -14.55
C VAL A 139 -2.13 -0.34 -15.37
N ALA A 140 -1.64 0.79 -14.89
CA ALA A 140 -1.52 2.04 -15.64
C ALA A 140 -0.05 2.45 -15.71
N VAL A 141 0.50 2.56 -16.91
CA VAL A 141 1.89 2.99 -17.13
C VAL A 141 1.90 4.49 -17.35
N ILE A 142 2.52 5.21 -16.42
CA ILE A 142 2.62 6.68 -16.44
C ILE A 142 4.10 7.08 -16.46
N ALA A 143 4.50 7.91 -17.42
CA ALA A 143 5.84 8.45 -17.48
C ALA A 143 5.81 9.86 -18.10
N GLY A 144 6.70 10.74 -17.61
CA GLY A 144 6.75 12.13 -18.07
C GLY A 144 5.41 12.87 -17.95
N GLY A 145 4.59 12.52 -16.94
CA GLY A 145 3.26 13.10 -16.75
C GLY A 145 2.19 12.66 -17.77
N ARG A 146 2.45 11.60 -18.55
CA ARG A 146 1.55 11.06 -19.58
C ARG A 146 1.21 9.60 -19.31
N LEU A 147 -0.03 9.23 -19.61
CA LEU A 147 -0.49 7.86 -19.61
C LEU A 147 -0.06 7.19 -20.93
N HIS A 148 0.72 6.10 -20.84
CA HIS A 148 1.22 5.34 -21.98
C HIS A 148 0.40 4.07 -22.24
N ALA A 149 -0.07 3.41 -21.20
CA ALA A 149 -0.94 2.24 -21.31
C ALA A 149 -1.80 2.12 -20.05
N ILE A 150 -2.98 1.51 -20.17
CA ILE A 150 -3.87 1.15 -19.07
C ILE A 150 -4.71 -0.06 -19.48
N GLY A 151 -4.87 -1.01 -18.59
CA GLY A 151 -5.69 -2.20 -18.82
C GLY A 151 -5.37 -3.35 -17.87
N ALA A 152 -5.94 -4.52 -18.16
CA ALA A 152 -5.55 -5.74 -17.47
C ALA A 152 -4.03 -5.98 -17.66
N LEU A 153 -3.38 -6.57 -16.67
CA LEU A 153 -1.93 -6.77 -16.69
C LEU A 153 -1.49 -7.53 -17.93
N ASP A 154 -2.18 -8.64 -18.25
CA ASP A 154 -1.87 -9.49 -19.40
C ASP A 154 -2.01 -8.75 -20.74
N ASP A 155 -3.05 -7.90 -20.86
CA ASP A 155 -3.29 -7.11 -22.09
C ASP A 155 -2.20 -6.05 -22.29
N VAL A 156 -1.75 -5.42 -21.21
CA VAL A 156 -0.67 -4.42 -21.28
C VAL A 156 0.67 -5.08 -21.54
N CYS A 157 0.97 -6.21 -20.89
CA CYS A 157 2.22 -6.95 -21.01
C CYS A 157 2.39 -7.64 -22.39
N GLN A 158 1.30 -8.07 -23.04
CA GLN A 158 1.32 -8.72 -24.36
C GLN A 158 2.29 -9.92 -24.41
N GLY A 159 2.32 -10.74 -23.36
CA GLY A 159 3.20 -11.90 -23.27
C GLY A 159 4.67 -11.60 -22.95
N LYS A 160 5.01 -10.34 -22.63
CA LYS A 160 6.33 -9.91 -22.16
C LYS A 160 6.27 -9.62 -20.67
N SER A 161 7.44 -9.46 -20.01
CA SER A 161 7.48 -8.89 -18.65
C SER A 161 7.05 -7.41 -18.68
N LEU A 162 6.44 -6.95 -17.60
CA LEU A 162 6.03 -5.55 -17.46
C LEU A 162 7.25 -4.60 -17.58
N GLN A 163 8.42 -5.03 -17.12
CA GLN A 163 9.66 -4.28 -17.26
C GLN A 163 10.04 -4.07 -18.73
N ASN A 164 10.01 -5.13 -19.54
CA ASN A 164 10.30 -5.02 -20.97
C ASN A 164 9.26 -4.15 -21.68
N ARG A 165 7.98 -4.34 -21.31
CA ARG A 165 6.90 -3.55 -21.88
C ARG A 165 6.98 -2.08 -21.48
N PHE A 166 7.38 -1.77 -20.25
CA PHE A 166 7.63 -0.41 -19.80
C PHE A 166 8.73 0.26 -20.62
N VAL A 167 9.86 -0.43 -20.85
CA VAL A 167 10.97 0.09 -21.67
C VAL A 167 10.49 0.38 -23.10
N GLU A 168 9.68 -0.48 -23.70
CA GLU A 168 9.12 -0.26 -25.04
C GLU A 168 8.18 0.95 -25.10
N LEU A 169 7.33 1.13 -24.07
CA LEU A 169 6.35 2.20 -24.03
C LEU A 169 6.95 3.58 -23.72
N VAL A 170 7.99 3.59 -22.88
CA VAL A 170 8.57 4.84 -22.32
C VAL A 170 9.97 5.09 -22.85
N GLY A 171 10.72 4.02 -23.11
CA GLY A 171 12.08 4.08 -23.60
C GLY A 171 12.13 4.27 -25.11
N GLY A 172 11.86 5.48 -25.59
CA GLY A 172 12.30 5.85 -26.93
C GLY A 172 13.83 5.72 -27.00
N ASN A 173 14.33 4.74 -27.78
CA ASN A 173 15.73 4.57 -28.17
C ASN A 173 16.78 4.91 -27.10
N ALA A 174 16.84 4.12 -26.04
CA ALA A 174 18.04 4.11 -25.22
C ALA A 174 19.14 3.41 -26.02
N ASN A 175 19.93 4.16 -26.79
CA ASN A 175 21.25 3.77 -27.27
C ASN A 175 22.18 3.62 -26.04
N MET A 176 21.90 2.58 -25.22
CA MET A 176 22.65 2.31 -23.98
C MET A 176 24.03 1.66 -24.23
N GLY A 177 24.54 1.61 -25.46
CA GLY A 177 25.76 0.91 -25.77
C GLY A 177 26.90 1.72 -26.37
N GLU A 178 26.65 2.89 -26.95
CA GLU A 178 27.65 3.57 -27.76
C GLU A 178 28.72 4.34 -26.96
N GLY A 179 28.50 4.61 -25.69
CA GLY A 179 29.47 5.36 -24.84
C GLY A 179 30.45 4.51 -24.05
N LEU A 180 30.31 3.18 -23.99
CA LEU A 180 31.09 2.31 -23.10
C LEU A 180 32.07 1.38 -23.85
N THR A 181 32.56 1.81 -25.01
CA THR A 181 33.52 1.04 -25.85
C THR A 181 34.87 0.78 -25.15
N TRP A 182 35.17 1.48 -24.07
CA TRP A 182 36.36 1.31 -23.23
C TRP A 182 36.23 0.19 -22.19
N LEU A 183 35.02 -0.33 -21.91
CA LEU A 183 34.79 -1.46 -21.01
C LEU A 183 35.16 -2.79 -21.70
N ARG A 184 36.41 -2.95 -22.11
CA ARG A 184 36.96 -4.24 -22.54
C ARG A 184 37.76 -4.82 -21.39
N ARG A 185 37.34 -6.00 -20.90
CA ARG A 185 38.24 -6.84 -20.05
C ARG A 185 39.34 -7.38 -20.91
N SER A 186 40.60 -7.07 -20.52
CA SER A 186 41.80 -7.78 -20.96
C SER A 186 41.80 -9.16 -20.35
#